data_9a52741a3db153b49f4f27a76e87c7d2
#
_entry.id   9a52741a3db153b49f4f27a76e87c7d2
#
_cell.length_a   1.000
_cell.length_b   1.000
_cell.length_c   1.000
_cell.angle_alpha   90.00
_cell.angle_beta   90.00
_cell.angle_gamma   90.00
#
_symmetry.space_group_name_H-M   'P 1'
#
loop_
_entity.id
_entity.type
_entity.pdbx_description
1 polymer ?
#
loop_
_entity_poly.entity_id
_entity_poly.type
_entity_poly.pdbx_seq_one_letter_code
_entity_poly.pdbx_strand_id
1 'polypeptide(L)'
;SIPENLKRTSGFMTHPVFSSYHSETEMLRYMKKLENKDLSLNTSMISLGSCTMKLNAATEMIPVSWPEFGGLHPFVPINQTEGYQQILKELNQYLCAVTGFTACSLQPNSGAQGEYAGLLTIREYHKSRNETFRNIVLIPISAHGTNPASAVMAGFKVVVVKCDEAGNIDVADLKAKA
;
A
#
# COMPACT_ATOMS: atom_id res chain seq x y z
N SER A 1 4.39 27.80 24.83
CA SER A 1 3.76 28.81 23.96
C SER A 1 4.52 28.92 22.65
N ILE A 2 3.83 29.16 21.57
CA ILE A 2 4.46 29.36 20.24
C ILE A 2 5.08 30.79 20.25
N PRO A 3 6.37 30.93 19.85
CA PRO A 3 7.01 32.23 19.70
C PRO A 3 6.22 33.15 18.75
N GLU A 4 6.18 34.45 19.00
CA GLU A 4 5.37 35.41 18.23
C GLU A 4 5.72 35.41 16.73
N ASN A 5 6.98 35.29 16.38
CA ASN A 5 7.45 35.24 14.99
C ASN A 5 7.06 33.96 14.23
N LEU A 6 6.57 32.94 14.94
CA LEU A 6 6.08 31.67 14.36
C LEU A 6 4.55 31.58 14.39
N LYS A 7 3.89 32.56 14.97
CA LYS A 7 2.43 32.62 14.97
C LYS A 7 1.91 32.97 13.57
N ARG A 8 0.87 32.26 13.18
CA ARG A 8 0.19 32.56 11.92
C ARG A 8 -0.54 33.89 12.02
N THR A 9 -0.30 34.78 11.06
CA THR A 9 -0.97 36.10 10.96
C THR A 9 -2.05 36.15 9.89
N SER A 10 -2.06 35.18 8.96
CA SER A 10 -3.09 35.08 7.91
C SER A 10 -4.34 34.34 8.38
N GLY A 11 -5.50 34.69 7.84
CA GLY A 11 -6.74 33.93 8.05
C GLY A 11 -6.61 32.48 7.57
N PHE A 12 -7.31 31.54 8.22
CA PHE A 12 -7.33 30.12 7.85
C PHE A 12 -8.69 29.52 8.18
N MET A 13 -9.02 28.40 7.51
CA MET A 13 -10.27 27.68 7.72
C MET A 13 -11.50 28.58 7.71
N THR A 14 -11.54 29.54 6.78
CA THR A 14 -12.59 30.56 6.69
C THR A 14 -13.89 30.06 6.07
N HIS A 15 -13.89 28.88 5.46
CA HIS A 15 -15.11 28.30 4.93
C HIS A 15 -16.08 27.93 6.06
N PRO A 16 -17.39 28.24 5.94
CA PRO A 16 -18.38 28.05 7.00
C PRO A 16 -18.43 26.62 7.59
N VAL A 17 -18.07 25.59 6.82
CA VAL A 17 -18.05 24.20 7.28
C VAL A 17 -17.18 24.00 8.54
N PHE A 18 -16.11 24.79 8.69
CA PHE A 18 -15.21 24.69 9.84
C PHE A 18 -15.74 25.35 11.12
N SER A 19 -16.85 26.04 11.03
CA SER A 19 -17.49 26.72 12.16
C SER A 19 -18.98 26.42 12.29
N SER A 20 -19.50 25.41 11.59
CA SER A 20 -20.92 25.09 11.55
C SER A 20 -21.31 23.87 12.40
N TYR A 21 -20.36 23.02 12.76
CA TYR A 21 -20.63 21.75 13.44
C TYR A 21 -19.84 21.70 14.74
N HIS A 22 -20.52 21.89 15.87
CA HIS A 22 -19.91 22.06 17.18
C HIS A 22 -20.20 20.95 18.18
N SER A 23 -21.05 19.98 17.82
CA SER A 23 -21.33 18.79 18.62
C SER A 23 -20.96 17.52 17.90
N GLU A 24 -20.71 16.45 18.65
CA GLU A 24 -20.44 15.12 18.11
C GLU A 24 -21.55 14.66 17.16
N THR A 25 -22.81 14.85 17.54
CA THR A 25 -23.97 14.47 16.72
C THR A 25 -24.00 15.23 15.38
N GLU A 26 -23.73 16.53 15.40
CA GLU A 26 -23.70 17.35 14.19
C GLU A 26 -22.55 16.91 13.28
N MET A 27 -21.38 16.62 13.84
CA MET A 27 -20.23 16.10 13.08
C MET A 27 -20.57 14.76 12.44
N LEU A 28 -21.14 13.81 13.16
CA LEU A 28 -21.54 12.51 12.64
C LEU A 28 -22.57 12.63 11.51
N ARG A 29 -23.57 13.49 11.66
CA ARG A 29 -24.55 13.77 10.60
C ARG A 29 -23.93 14.41 9.38
N TYR A 30 -22.97 15.31 9.57
CA TYR A 30 -22.23 15.92 8.47
C TYR A 30 -21.37 14.89 7.73
N MET A 31 -20.65 14.04 8.46
CA MET A 31 -19.88 12.94 7.86
C MET A 31 -20.78 11.99 7.05
N LYS A 32 -21.94 11.61 7.60
CA LYS A 32 -22.91 10.77 6.87
C LYS A 32 -23.48 11.46 5.63
N LYS A 33 -23.71 12.78 5.68
CA LYS A 33 -24.12 13.57 4.51
C LYS A 33 -23.06 13.55 3.40
N LEU A 34 -21.76 13.57 3.76
CA LEU A 34 -20.67 13.47 2.79
C LEU A 34 -20.56 12.04 2.24
N GLU A 35 -20.61 11.03 3.11
CA GLU A 35 -20.58 9.62 2.73
C GLU A 35 -21.69 9.28 1.72
N ASN A 36 -22.90 9.79 1.92
CA ASN A 36 -24.04 9.54 1.04
C ASN A 36 -23.93 10.19 -0.36
N LYS A 37 -22.91 10.99 -0.61
CA LYS A 37 -22.63 11.53 -1.97
C LYS A 37 -21.86 10.57 -2.86
N ASP A 38 -21.32 9.52 -2.30
CA ASP A 38 -20.53 8.53 -2.99
C ASP A 38 -20.93 7.11 -2.56
N LEU A 39 -20.28 6.11 -3.12
CA LEU A 39 -20.51 4.71 -2.79
C LEU A 39 -20.05 4.43 -1.34
N SER A 40 -20.89 3.72 -0.58
CA SER A 40 -20.51 3.22 0.74
C SER A 40 -20.74 1.71 0.85
N LEU A 41 -19.96 1.05 1.71
CA LEU A 41 -19.96 -0.42 1.85
C LEU A 41 -21.29 -0.99 2.37
N ASN A 42 -22.09 -0.18 3.05
CA ASN A 42 -23.36 -0.61 3.61
C ASN A 42 -24.58 -0.30 2.73
N THR A 43 -24.38 0.39 1.60
CA THR A 43 -25.48 0.79 0.71
C THR A 43 -25.28 0.43 -0.75
N SER A 44 -24.10 -0.05 -1.14
CA SER A 44 -23.76 -0.34 -2.54
C SER A 44 -22.88 -1.57 -2.70
N MET A 45 -22.96 -2.21 -3.86
CA MET A 45 -21.98 -3.22 -4.27
C MET A 45 -20.67 -2.53 -4.67
N ILE A 46 -19.56 -3.13 -4.24
CA ILE A 46 -18.22 -2.66 -4.61
C ILE A 46 -17.90 -3.14 -6.02
N SER A 47 -17.63 -2.21 -6.91
CA SER A 47 -17.26 -2.47 -8.30
C SER A 47 -15.79 -2.87 -8.50
N LEU A 48 -14.93 -2.54 -7.54
CA LEU A 48 -13.50 -2.84 -7.54
C LEU A 48 -13.15 -3.82 -6.41
N GLY A 49 -12.08 -4.58 -6.59
CA GLY A 49 -11.63 -5.58 -5.63
C GLY A 49 -10.98 -5.01 -4.36
N SER A 50 -9.96 -5.67 -3.87
CA SER A 50 -9.33 -5.42 -2.57
C SER A 50 -8.86 -4.00 -2.30
N CYS A 51 -8.58 -3.21 -3.33
CA CYS A 51 -8.15 -1.81 -3.18
C CYS A 51 -9.21 -0.90 -2.55
N THR A 52 -10.48 -1.26 -2.66
CA THR A 52 -11.62 -0.55 -2.06
C THR A 52 -12.16 -1.20 -0.79
N MET A 53 -11.73 -2.44 -0.50
CA MET A 53 -12.20 -3.25 0.64
C MET A 53 -11.12 -3.39 1.70
N LYS A 54 -10.72 -2.30 2.31
CA LYS A 54 -9.72 -2.32 3.40
C LYS A 54 -10.42 -2.42 4.76
N LEU A 55 -11.32 -3.38 4.88
CA LEU A 55 -12.02 -3.65 6.12
C LEU A 55 -11.20 -4.59 6.99
N ASN A 56 -10.99 -4.17 8.24
CA ASN A 56 -10.42 -5.00 9.28
C ASN A 56 -11.51 -5.33 10.30
N ALA A 57 -11.50 -6.53 10.86
CA ALA A 57 -12.38 -6.86 11.96
C ALA A 57 -12.09 -5.94 13.16
N ALA A 58 -13.13 -5.51 13.88
CA ALA A 58 -12.97 -4.67 15.06
C ALA A 58 -12.03 -5.33 16.10
N THR A 59 -12.10 -6.65 16.25
CA THR A 59 -11.23 -7.42 17.14
C THR A 59 -9.75 -7.35 16.75
N GLU A 60 -9.44 -7.27 15.46
CA GLU A 60 -8.08 -7.11 14.96
C GLU A 60 -7.54 -5.69 15.20
N MET A 61 -8.45 -4.70 15.21
CA MET A 61 -8.08 -3.30 15.41
C MET A 61 -7.93 -2.92 16.89
N ILE A 62 -8.58 -3.63 17.81
CA ILE A 62 -8.53 -3.34 19.25
C ILE A 62 -7.10 -3.32 19.79
N PRO A 63 -6.23 -4.32 19.52
CA PRO A 63 -4.85 -4.33 20.04
C PRO A 63 -4.01 -3.12 19.62
N VAL A 64 -4.28 -2.54 18.45
CA VAL A 64 -3.53 -1.38 17.94
C VAL A 64 -3.68 -0.16 18.87
N SER A 65 -4.80 -0.06 19.61
CA SER A 65 -5.06 1.02 20.55
C SER A 65 -4.51 0.77 21.96
N TRP A 66 -4.00 -0.41 22.25
CA TRP A 66 -3.42 -0.71 23.57
C TRP A 66 -2.10 0.05 23.77
N PRO A 67 -1.86 0.60 24.98
CA PRO A 67 -0.63 1.35 25.25
C PRO A 67 0.66 0.54 24.99
N GLU A 68 0.61 -0.76 25.20
CA GLU A 68 1.72 -1.68 24.97
C GLU A 68 2.13 -1.75 23.50
N PHE A 69 1.18 -1.51 22.58
CA PHE A 69 1.43 -1.43 21.14
C PHE A 69 1.56 0.01 20.64
N GLY A 70 0.64 0.90 21.03
CA GLY A 70 0.59 2.27 20.53
C GLY A 70 1.52 3.24 21.25
N GLY A 71 2.01 2.90 22.43
CA GLY A 71 2.80 3.80 23.27
C GLY A 71 4.31 3.83 22.97
N LEU A 72 4.80 2.96 22.09
CA LEU A 72 6.22 2.91 21.73
C LEU A 72 6.53 3.86 20.57
N HIS A 73 7.61 4.64 20.74
CA HIS A 73 8.10 5.50 19.67
C HIS A 73 8.78 4.65 18.57
N PRO A 74 8.62 4.98 17.27
CA PRO A 74 9.23 4.22 16.17
C PRO A 74 10.76 4.10 16.23
N PHE A 75 11.45 5.04 16.88
CA PHE A 75 12.90 5.05 17.06
C PHE A 75 13.34 4.68 18.48
N VAL A 76 12.50 3.97 19.23
CA VAL A 76 12.90 3.44 20.52
C VAL A 76 14.05 2.43 20.34
N PRO A 77 15.03 2.35 21.29
CA PRO A 77 16.11 1.37 21.21
C PRO A 77 15.59 -0.06 21.12
N ILE A 78 16.21 -0.88 20.28
CA ILE A 78 15.77 -2.26 19.99
C ILE A 78 15.63 -3.12 21.24
N ASN A 79 16.51 -2.95 22.21
CA ASN A 79 16.49 -3.68 23.50
C ASN A 79 15.26 -3.37 24.37
N GLN A 80 14.44 -2.39 23.98
CA GLN A 80 13.18 -2.05 24.63
C GLN A 80 11.95 -2.55 23.86
N THR A 81 12.15 -3.34 22.80
CA THR A 81 11.09 -3.77 21.87
C THR A 81 11.02 -5.29 21.70
N GLU A 82 11.40 -6.07 22.71
CA GLU A 82 11.48 -7.54 22.61
C GLU A 82 10.20 -8.18 22.08
N GLY A 83 9.03 -7.76 22.57
CA GLY A 83 7.74 -8.26 22.11
C GLY A 83 7.48 -7.96 20.63
N TYR A 84 7.78 -6.74 20.17
CA TYR A 84 7.69 -6.39 18.75
C TYR A 84 8.65 -7.22 17.89
N GLN A 85 9.90 -7.41 18.34
CA GLN A 85 10.87 -8.23 17.61
C GLN A 85 10.40 -9.69 17.50
N GLN A 86 9.79 -10.22 18.53
CA GLN A 86 9.21 -11.56 18.50
C GLN A 86 8.06 -11.65 17.50
N ILE A 87 7.09 -10.72 17.52
CA ILE A 87 5.97 -10.67 16.59
C ILE A 87 6.48 -10.63 15.14
N LEU A 88 7.39 -9.74 14.83
CA LEU A 88 7.94 -9.59 13.47
C LEU A 88 8.67 -10.84 13.01
N LYS A 89 9.46 -11.46 13.89
CA LYS A 89 10.18 -12.71 13.60
C LYS A 89 9.23 -13.86 13.33
N GLU A 90 8.25 -14.07 14.21
CA GLU A 90 7.28 -15.17 14.06
C GLU A 90 6.40 -14.97 12.81
N LEU A 91 5.92 -13.76 12.56
CA LEU A 91 5.15 -13.46 11.35
C LEU A 91 5.96 -13.74 10.08
N ASN A 92 7.23 -13.35 10.04
CA ASN A 92 8.12 -13.66 8.92
C ASN A 92 8.26 -15.17 8.71
N GLN A 93 8.45 -15.93 9.79
CA GLN A 93 8.53 -17.40 9.74
C GLN A 93 7.24 -18.03 9.22
N TYR A 94 6.08 -17.57 9.71
CA TYR A 94 4.79 -18.08 9.25
C TYR A 94 4.55 -17.79 7.77
N LEU A 95 4.86 -16.58 7.32
CA LEU A 95 4.74 -16.21 5.92
C LEU A 95 5.65 -17.05 5.01
N CYS A 96 6.90 -17.28 5.42
CA CYS A 96 7.81 -18.17 4.70
C CYS A 96 7.29 -19.60 4.64
N ALA A 97 6.76 -20.11 5.76
CA ALA A 97 6.23 -21.48 5.83
C ALA A 97 4.99 -21.68 4.93
N VAL A 98 4.08 -20.70 4.92
CA VAL A 98 2.84 -20.76 4.11
C VAL A 98 3.11 -20.64 2.61
N THR A 99 4.08 -19.80 2.22
CA THR A 99 4.38 -19.50 0.82
C THR A 99 5.46 -20.40 0.21
N GLY A 100 6.27 -21.06 1.04
CA GLY A 100 7.45 -21.82 0.61
C GLY A 100 8.65 -20.95 0.24
N PHE A 101 8.59 -19.63 0.44
CA PHE A 101 9.73 -18.75 0.21
C PHE A 101 10.77 -18.84 1.32
N THR A 102 12.03 -18.62 0.96
CA THR A 102 13.16 -18.66 1.91
C THR A 102 13.20 -17.45 2.83
N ALA A 103 12.69 -16.32 2.37
CA ALA A 103 12.67 -15.05 3.11
C ALA A 103 11.44 -14.22 2.76
N CYS A 104 11.04 -13.37 3.70
CA CYS A 104 9.96 -12.42 3.54
C CYS A 104 10.38 -11.05 4.09
N SER A 105 9.89 -9.98 3.50
CA SER A 105 10.05 -8.62 4.02
C SER A 105 8.71 -8.08 4.47
N LEU A 106 8.64 -7.56 5.70
CA LEU A 106 7.47 -6.88 6.27
C LEU A 106 7.52 -5.36 6.07
N GLN A 107 8.49 -4.84 5.30
CA GLN A 107 8.64 -3.40 5.04
C GLN A 107 7.55 -2.80 4.13
N PRO A 108 7.10 -3.48 3.04
CA PRO A 108 6.08 -2.92 2.16
C PRO A 108 4.75 -2.70 2.90
N ASN A 109 4.18 -1.50 2.75
CA ASN A 109 2.92 -1.10 3.39
C ASN A 109 1.68 -1.26 2.48
N SER A 110 1.89 -1.70 1.23
CA SER A 110 0.81 -1.90 0.26
C SER A 110 1.22 -2.92 -0.80
N GLY A 111 0.25 -3.41 -1.58
CA GLY A 111 0.51 -4.31 -2.71
C GLY A 111 1.49 -3.70 -3.72
N ALA A 112 1.30 -2.42 -4.08
CA ALA A 112 2.20 -1.71 -4.99
C ALA A 112 3.63 -1.61 -4.48
N GLN A 113 3.82 -1.40 -3.18
CA GLN A 113 5.16 -1.41 -2.57
C GLN A 113 5.78 -2.81 -2.54
N GLY A 114 4.96 -3.85 -2.38
CA GLY A 114 5.38 -5.24 -2.49
C GLY A 114 5.86 -5.59 -3.91
N GLU A 115 5.12 -5.18 -4.94
CA GLU A 115 5.55 -5.32 -6.34
C GLU A 115 6.89 -4.63 -6.59
N TYR A 116 7.01 -3.38 -6.14
CA TYR A 116 8.24 -2.61 -6.28
C TYR A 116 9.44 -3.27 -5.58
N ALA A 117 9.24 -3.71 -4.33
CA ALA A 117 10.29 -4.41 -3.57
C ALA A 117 10.72 -5.72 -4.26
N GLY A 118 9.77 -6.49 -4.79
CA GLY A 118 10.04 -7.69 -5.55
C GLY A 118 10.86 -7.41 -6.83
N LEU A 119 10.47 -6.39 -7.58
CA LEU A 119 11.18 -5.99 -8.81
C LEU A 119 12.59 -5.45 -8.52
N LEU A 120 12.76 -4.69 -7.43
CA LEU A 120 14.09 -4.27 -6.98
C LEU A 120 14.99 -5.48 -6.64
N THR A 121 14.44 -6.47 -5.95
CA THR A 121 15.16 -7.70 -5.61
C THR A 121 15.57 -8.46 -6.85
N ILE A 122 14.69 -8.62 -7.84
CA ILE A 122 14.99 -9.25 -9.13
C ILE A 122 16.09 -8.48 -9.87
N ARG A 123 15.99 -7.16 -9.89
CA ARG A 123 17.00 -6.31 -10.53
C ARG A 123 18.38 -6.47 -9.90
N GLU A 124 18.46 -6.43 -8.58
CA GLU A 124 19.73 -6.59 -7.86
C GLU A 124 20.28 -8.02 -8.00
N TYR A 125 19.41 -9.03 -8.06
CA TYR A 125 19.83 -10.40 -8.38
C TYR A 125 20.53 -10.47 -9.75
N HIS A 126 19.94 -9.90 -10.80
CA HIS A 126 20.56 -9.87 -12.12
C HIS A 126 21.87 -9.07 -12.14
N LYS A 127 21.90 -7.93 -11.46
CA LYS A 127 23.14 -7.14 -11.35
C LYS A 127 24.26 -7.88 -10.64
N SER A 128 23.96 -8.59 -9.55
CA SER A 128 24.95 -9.38 -8.81
C SER A 128 25.58 -10.50 -9.63
N ARG A 129 24.90 -10.90 -10.70
CA ARG A 129 25.37 -11.91 -11.68
C ARG A 129 25.98 -11.31 -12.94
N ASN A 130 26.17 -10.00 -13.00
CA ASN A 130 26.60 -9.26 -14.18
C ASN A 130 25.65 -9.38 -15.39
N GLU A 131 24.36 -9.65 -15.14
CA GLU A 131 23.30 -9.77 -16.15
C GLU A 131 22.53 -8.46 -16.32
N THR A 132 23.21 -7.32 -16.39
CA THR A 132 22.59 -5.98 -16.48
C THR A 132 21.76 -5.77 -17.75
N PHE A 133 21.96 -6.61 -18.76
CA PHE A 133 21.17 -6.64 -19.99
C PHE A 133 19.73 -7.15 -19.77
N ARG A 134 19.46 -7.88 -18.68
CA ARG A 134 18.11 -8.31 -18.28
C ARG A 134 17.37 -7.17 -17.60
N ASN A 135 16.98 -6.17 -18.38
CA ASN A 135 16.39 -4.93 -17.89
C ASN A 135 15.00 -4.65 -18.49
N ILE A 136 14.40 -5.64 -19.15
CA ILE A 136 13.08 -5.55 -19.76
C ILE A 136 12.08 -6.35 -18.94
N VAL A 137 10.87 -5.79 -18.77
CA VAL A 137 9.70 -6.48 -18.21
C VAL A 137 8.63 -6.54 -19.30
N LEU A 138 8.21 -7.76 -19.65
CA LEU A 138 7.11 -7.99 -20.59
C LEU A 138 5.79 -7.94 -19.83
N ILE A 139 4.90 -7.04 -20.19
CA ILE A 139 3.64 -6.77 -19.47
C ILE A 139 2.48 -6.84 -20.45
N PRO A 140 1.46 -7.69 -20.21
CA PRO A 140 0.28 -7.74 -21.07
C PRO A 140 -0.53 -6.44 -20.96
N ILE A 141 -1.15 -6.03 -22.07
CA ILE A 141 -1.96 -4.81 -22.13
C ILE A 141 -3.13 -4.82 -21.13
N SER A 142 -3.59 -6.02 -20.72
CA SER A 142 -4.64 -6.21 -19.72
C SER A 142 -4.16 -6.08 -18.27
N ALA A 143 -2.85 -5.91 -18.04
CA ALA A 143 -2.32 -5.79 -16.70
C ALA A 143 -2.79 -4.51 -16.00
N HIS A 144 -2.92 -4.57 -14.68
CA HIS A 144 -3.21 -3.40 -13.87
C HIS A 144 -2.10 -2.34 -14.03
N GLY A 145 -2.48 -1.06 -13.99
CA GLY A 145 -1.54 0.06 -14.17
C GLY A 145 -0.38 0.11 -13.17
N THR A 146 -0.51 -0.53 -12.01
CA THR A 146 0.56 -0.67 -11.02
C THR A 146 1.75 -1.46 -11.56
N ASN A 147 1.52 -2.50 -12.38
CA ASN A 147 2.59 -3.36 -12.87
C ASN A 147 3.61 -2.60 -13.72
N PRO A 148 3.22 -1.85 -14.79
CA PRO A 148 4.20 -1.05 -15.53
C PRO A 148 4.79 0.09 -14.69
N ALA A 149 4.02 0.70 -13.78
CA ALA A 149 4.51 1.76 -12.92
C ALA A 149 5.62 1.25 -11.99
N SER A 150 5.40 0.14 -11.30
CA SER A 150 6.40 -0.48 -10.42
C SER A 150 7.65 -0.93 -11.18
N ALA A 151 7.50 -1.45 -12.41
CA ALA A 151 8.62 -1.84 -13.26
C ALA A 151 9.50 -0.63 -13.63
N VAL A 152 8.89 0.48 -14.07
CA VAL A 152 9.62 1.71 -14.40
C VAL A 152 10.30 2.29 -13.16
N MET A 153 9.62 2.34 -12.02
CA MET A 153 10.20 2.81 -10.76
C MET A 153 11.40 1.96 -10.34
N ALA A 154 11.36 0.65 -10.56
CA ALA A 154 12.48 -0.25 -10.30
C ALA A 154 13.61 -0.12 -11.34
N GLY A 155 13.44 0.72 -12.37
CA GLY A 155 14.45 0.99 -13.41
C GLY A 155 14.50 -0.06 -14.53
N PHE A 156 13.40 -0.78 -14.74
CA PHE A 156 13.21 -1.63 -15.91
C PHE A 156 12.58 -0.88 -17.08
N LYS A 157 12.79 -1.40 -18.28
CA LYS A 157 12.08 -0.99 -19.48
C LYS A 157 10.84 -1.87 -19.64
N VAL A 158 9.70 -1.26 -19.86
CA VAL A 158 8.43 -1.97 -20.09
C VAL A 158 8.24 -2.20 -21.58
N VAL A 159 7.98 -3.45 -21.95
CA VAL A 159 7.55 -3.84 -23.31
C VAL A 159 6.16 -4.45 -23.19
N VAL A 160 5.19 -3.81 -23.84
CA VAL A 160 3.79 -4.23 -23.79
C VAL A 160 3.57 -5.43 -24.71
N VAL A 161 2.91 -6.47 -24.18
CA VAL A 161 2.49 -7.66 -24.94
C VAL A 161 0.99 -7.55 -25.22
N LYS A 162 0.58 -7.90 -26.43
CA LYS A 162 -0.80 -7.91 -26.85
C LYS A 162 -1.64 -8.98 -26.13
N CYS A 163 -2.93 -8.77 -26.08
CA CYS A 163 -3.93 -9.77 -25.71
C CYS A 163 -4.80 -10.10 -26.91
N ASP A 164 -5.37 -11.31 -26.93
CA ASP A 164 -6.41 -11.71 -27.86
C ASP A 164 -7.76 -11.07 -27.49
N GLU A 165 -8.80 -11.31 -28.30
CA GLU A 165 -10.16 -10.80 -28.07
C GLU A 165 -10.81 -11.33 -26.79
N ALA A 166 -10.37 -12.48 -26.29
CA ALA A 166 -10.81 -13.07 -25.03
C ALA A 166 -10.05 -12.54 -23.80
N GLY A 167 -9.07 -11.65 -23.99
CA GLY A 167 -8.25 -11.06 -22.93
C GLY A 167 -7.05 -11.92 -22.49
N ASN A 168 -6.80 -13.05 -23.16
CA ASN A 168 -5.62 -13.87 -22.90
C ASN A 168 -4.37 -13.24 -23.55
N ILE A 169 -3.19 -13.57 -23.01
CA ILE A 169 -1.92 -13.12 -23.57
C ILE A 169 -1.75 -13.72 -24.98
N ASP A 170 -1.45 -12.87 -25.95
CA ASP A 170 -1.02 -13.30 -27.28
C ASP A 170 0.37 -13.94 -27.20
N VAL A 171 0.39 -15.27 -27.24
CA VAL A 171 1.62 -16.06 -27.09
C VAL A 171 2.59 -15.85 -28.26
N ALA A 172 2.07 -15.54 -29.48
CA ALA A 172 2.91 -15.26 -30.63
C ALA A 172 3.64 -13.91 -30.45
N ASP A 173 2.90 -12.87 -30.02
CA ASP A 173 3.47 -11.56 -29.72
C ASP A 173 4.46 -11.64 -28.53
N LEU A 174 4.13 -12.41 -27.50
CA LEU A 174 5.03 -12.66 -26.35
C LEU A 174 6.36 -13.27 -26.81
N LYS A 175 6.30 -14.33 -27.62
CA LYS A 175 7.51 -15.00 -28.14
C LYS A 175 8.34 -14.08 -29.04
N ALA A 176 7.69 -13.21 -29.81
CA ALA A 176 8.39 -12.27 -30.69
C ALA A 176 9.12 -11.16 -29.91
N LYS A 177 8.71 -10.90 -28.67
CA LYS A 177 9.28 -9.85 -27.80
C LYS A 177 10.21 -10.37 -26.71
N ALA A 178 10.22 -11.67 -26.48
CA ALA A 178 11.11 -12.33 -25.52
C ALA A 178 12.49 -12.60 -26.15
#